data_be53c37194d723a5999b2216e730b69a
#
_entry.id   be53c37194d723a5999b2216e730b69a
#
_cell.length_a   1.000
_cell.length_b   1.000
_cell.length_c   1.000
_cell.angle_alpha   90.00
_cell.angle_beta   90.00
_cell.angle_gamma   90.00
#
_symmetry.space_group_name_H-M   'P 1'
#
loop_
_entity.id
_entity.type
_entity.pdbx_description
1 polymer ?
#
loop_
_entity_poly.entity_id
_entity_poly.type
_entity_poly.pdbx_seq_one_letter_code
_entity_poly.pdbx_strand_id
1 'polypeptide(L)'
;MAIWYIDPTQNNPSADGHSAETALPHASGVPLSPGDTILYRRGCIYREMFRTEAGTPDAPITYGAYGDGDKPVFCGSLDASDASDWEEIETHIWRYRHPTMGDVGNIIFTKKSDDVRPWNALAPHERNARLDGATLRWERDGLCAQGDFWDSRFGESNHPKEVPTEQELLLYSVGNPAEVYAHIELAHWGGRRIGWLKSNIIIEDIEFFGSGVHALAGDHADNVVVRRCTFRMIGGCVWSHDLFIRFGNAVEFWESGNDILIEDNDFYGVYDSCVTHQGPGEKTIPARNFICRRNTFNTYGMAAFEYRDKMMIDSEFTDNLCINAGCGFPIYGEVLPRRSEIWPQPMGHHIFLWRIEHATEGGSLVIARNTFESAPIGAAIYSIIAPEAEAQMSVCDNTYNTENPDLLCHVGGISYNNMHRYTIATGWDLDDDPDMAQTWIAGTNS
;
A
#
# COMPACT_ATOMS: atom_id res chain seq x y z
N MET A 1 -3.33 -7.36 32.46
CA MET A 1 -3.01 -7.86 31.11
C MET A 1 -3.87 -9.08 30.86
N ALA A 2 -4.91 -8.91 30.06
CA ALA A 2 -5.79 -9.98 29.60
C ALA A 2 -5.39 -10.44 28.21
N ILE A 3 -5.72 -11.70 27.86
CA ILE A 3 -5.62 -12.20 26.48
C ILE A 3 -7.02 -12.49 26.01
N TRP A 4 -7.36 -11.96 24.85
CA TRP A 4 -8.63 -12.12 24.18
C TRP A 4 -8.45 -12.91 22.88
N TYR A 5 -9.33 -13.87 22.63
CA TYR A 5 -9.32 -14.72 21.45
C TYR A 5 -10.54 -14.43 20.58
N ILE A 6 -10.30 -14.25 19.28
CA ILE A 6 -11.35 -13.95 18.29
C ILE A 6 -11.35 -15.01 17.20
N ASP A 7 -12.53 -15.59 16.95
CA ASP A 7 -12.75 -16.59 15.91
C ASP A 7 -14.11 -16.35 15.25
N PRO A 8 -14.17 -15.87 14.00
CA PRO A 8 -15.43 -15.53 13.33
C PRO A 8 -16.28 -16.77 13.01
N THR A 9 -15.74 -17.97 13.15
CA THR A 9 -16.48 -19.23 12.96
C THR A 9 -17.12 -19.75 14.26
N GLN A 10 -16.88 -19.08 15.39
CA GLN A 10 -17.37 -19.49 16.69
C GLN A 10 -18.87 -19.22 16.84
N ASN A 11 -19.61 -20.24 17.26
CA ASN A 11 -21.05 -20.19 17.49
C ASN A 11 -21.43 -20.47 18.95
N ASN A 12 -20.47 -20.46 19.88
CA ASN A 12 -20.73 -20.71 21.28
C ASN A 12 -21.38 -19.50 21.96
N PRO A 13 -22.68 -19.57 22.40
CA PRO A 13 -23.33 -18.42 23.02
C PRO A 13 -22.79 -18.08 24.43
N SER A 14 -21.95 -18.95 24.97
CA SER A 14 -21.29 -18.77 26.27
C SER A 14 -19.80 -18.41 26.11
N ALA A 15 -19.36 -18.02 24.92
CA ALA A 15 -18.00 -17.59 24.67
C ALA A 15 -17.67 -16.34 25.52
N ASP A 16 -16.56 -16.39 26.24
CA ASP A 16 -16.07 -15.30 27.08
C ASP A 16 -14.78 -14.63 26.54
N GLY A 17 -14.21 -15.21 25.47
CA GLY A 17 -13.02 -14.70 24.80
C GLY A 17 -11.69 -14.98 25.51
N HIS A 18 -11.68 -15.73 26.58
CA HIS A 18 -10.47 -15.94 27.41
C HIS A 18 -9.67 -17.19 27.05
N SER A 19 -10.14 -18.01 26.13
CA SER A 19 -9.39 -19.16 25.57
C SER A 19 -9.73 -19.35 24.09
N ALA A 20 -8.94 -20.16 23.39
CA ALA A 20 -9.21 -20.50 21.99
C ALA A 20 -10.57 -21.23 21.82
N GLU A 21 -10.96 -22.04 22.80
CA GLU A 21 -12.22 -22.80 22.81
C GLU A 21 -13.44 -21.92 23.10
N THR A 22 -13.23 -20.81 23.81
CA THR A 22 -14.28 -19.84 24.16
C THR A 22 -14.07 -18.49 23.45
N ALA A 23 -13.40 -18.51 22.30
CA ALA A 23 -13.13 -17.31 21.50
C ALA A 23 -14.44 -16.57 21.14
N LEU A 24 -14.38 -15.24 21.11
CA LEU A 24 -15.50 -14.40 20.67
C LEU A 24 -15.60 -14.40 19.13
N PRO A 25 -16.81 -14.32 18.57
CA PRO A 25 -16.98 -14.25 17.11
C PRO A 25 -16.50 -12.92 16.50
N HIS A 26 -16.46 -11.85 17.30
CA HIS A 26 -16.09 -10.50 16.86
C HIS A 26 -15.28 -9.77 17.92
N ALA A 27 -14.37 -8.90 17.48
CA ALA A 27 -13.60 -8.03 18.37
C ALA A 27 -14.45 -6.85 18.92
N SER A 28 -15.61 -6.60 18.33
CA SER A 28 -16.50 -5.51 18.74
C SER A 28 -16.97 -5.66 20.17
N GLY A 29 -16.67 -4.66 21.01
CA GLY A 29 -17.08 -4.65 22.41
C GLY A 29 -16.11 -5.34 23.38
N VAL A 30 -14.99 -5.85 22.91
CA VAL A 30 -13.92 -6.31 23.82
C VAL A 30 -13.38 -5.13 24.62
N PRO A 31 -13.42 -5.16 25.95
CA PRO A 31 -12.99 -4.03 26.78
C PRO A 31 -11.46 -4.06 26.98
N LEU A 32 -10.71 -3.59 25.98
CA LEU A 32 -9.25 -3.56 26.03
C LEU A 32 -8.73 -2.53 27.04
N SER A 33 -7.69 -2.92 27.74
CA SER A 33 -6.91 -2.08 28.66
C SER A 33 -5.44 -2.07 28.24
N PRO A 34 -4.66 -1.05 28.63
CA PRO A 34 -3.22 -1.04 28.35
C PRO A 34 -2.53 -2.33 28.80
N GLY A 35 -1.72 -2.89 27.93
CA GLY A 35 -1.00 -4.15 28.11
C GLY A 35 -1.80 -5.42 27.76
N ASP A 36 -3.05 -5.30 27.32
CA ASP A 36 -3.82 -6.46 26.87
C ASP A 36 -3.36 -6.95 25.50
N THR A 37 -3.66 -8.21 25.20
CA THR A 37 -3.39 -8.83 23.91
C THR A 37 -4.71 -9.34 23.32
N ILE A 38 -4.94 -9.07 22.05
CA ILE A 38 -6.04 -9.62 21.27
C ILE A 38 -5.48 -10.47 20.14
N LEU A 39 -5.95 -11.71 20.06
CA LEU A 39 -5.46 -12.71 19.12
C LEU A 39 -6.58 -13.14 18.17
N TYR A 40 -6.30 -13.08 16.88
CA TYR A 40 -7.19 -13.47 15.80
C TYR A 40 -6.82 -14.88 15.30
N ARG A 41 -7.82 -15.73 15.08
CA ARG A 41 -7.59 -17.09 14.60
C ARG A 41 -7.00 -17.10 13.21
N ARG A 42 -5.91 -17.85 13.03
CA ARG A 42 -5.30 -18.10 11.72
C ARG A 42 -6.25 -18.89 10.80
N GLY A 43 -6.08 -18.69 9.48
CA GLY A 43 -6.92 -19.31 8.45
C GLY A 43 -8.34 -18.72 8.33
N CYS A 44 -8.63 -17.61 9.01
CA CYS A 44 -9.93 -16.94 8.97
C CYS A 44 -9.88 -15.59 8.26
N ILE A 45 -11.00 -15.22 7.64
CA ILE A 45 -11.21 -13.91 7.00
C ILE A 45 -12.14 -13.09 7.88
N TYR A 46 -11.70 -11.88 8.22
CA TYR A 46 -12.43 -10.89 9.01
C TYR A 46 -12.87 -9.76 8.09
N ARG A 47 -14.18 -9.61 7.89
CA ARG A 47 -14.78 -8.54 7.07
C ARG A 47 -15.32 -7.40 7.94
N GLU A 48 -14.67 -7.18 9.06
CA GLU A 48 -14.93 -6.08 9.97
C GLU A 48 -13.75 -5.10 9.99
N MET A 49 -13.98 -3.88 10.43
CA MET A 49 -12.90 -2.92 10.60
C MET A 49 -11.93 -3.41 11.68
N PHE A 50 -10.64 -3.41 11.38
CA PHE A 50 -9.58 -3.64 12.36
C PHE A 50 -9.49 -2.44 13.30
N ARG A 51 -10.15 -2.55 14.44
CA ARG A 51 -10.22 -1.48 15.45
C ARG A 51 -9.10 -1.64 16.45
N THR A 52 -8.34 -0.56 16.65
CA THR A 52 -7.32 -0.50 17.68
C THR A 52 -7.72 0.48 18.78
N GLU A 53 -7.29 0.20 19.99
CA GLU A 53 -7.37 1.07 21.15
C GLU A 53 -5.94 1.43 21.58
N ALA A 54 -5.76 2.62 22.14
CA ALA A 54 -4.45 3.07 22.57
C ALA A 54 -4.04 2.39 23.88
N GLY A 55 -2.81 1.86 23.91
CA GLY A 55 -2.15 1.46 25.13
C GLY A 55 -1.48 2.64 25.85
N THR A 56 -0.47 2.32 26.65
CA THR A 56 0.46 3.31 27.23
C THR A 56 1.89 2.97 26.84
N PRO A 57 2.86 3.90 26.91
CA PRO A 57 4.24 3.59 26.56
C PRO A 57 4.83 2.36 27.25
N ASP A 58 4.50 2.16 28.53
CA ASP A 58 4.98 1.04 29.33
C ASP A 58 4.09 -0.22 29.20
N ALA A 59 2.92 -0.12 28.56
CA ALA A 59 1.95 -1.18 28.40
C ALA A 59 1.20 -1.07 27.06
N PRO A 60 1.87 -1.29 25.92
CA PRO A 60 1.22 -1.29 24.60
C PRO A 60 0.20 -2.41 24.50
N ILE A 61 -0.85 -2.19 23.69
CA ILE A 61 -1.82 -3.26 23.36
C ILE A 61 -1.28 -4.02 22.15
N THR A 62 -1.30 -5.37 22.25
CA THR A 62 -0.85 -6.24 21.16
C THR A 62 -2.02 -6.84 20.40
N TYR A 63 -1.98 -6.71 19.07
CA TYR A 63 -2.88 -7.32 18.10
C TYR A 63 -2.12 -8.37 17.32
N GLY A 64 -2.45 -9.65 17.47
CA GLY A 64 -1.70 -10.74 16.87
C GLY A 64 -2.58 -11.89 16.42
N ALA A 65 -1.97 -13.06 16.20
CA ALA A 65 -2.65 -14.25 15.70
C ALA A 65 -2.44 -15.45 16.63
N TYR A 66 -3.37 -16.42 16.58
CA TYR A 66 -3.24 -17.70 17.28
C TYR A 66 -3.66 -18.87 16.39
N GLY A 67 -3.27 -20.07 16.79
CA GLY A 67 -3.51 -21.31 16.05
C GLY A 67 -2.53 -21.53 14.90
N ASP A 68 -2.81 -22.54 14.11
CA ASP A 68 -1.97 -22.94 12.98
C ASP A 68 -2.59 -22.48 11.64
N GLY A 69 -1.76 -22.39 10.60
CA GLY A 69 -2.16 -22.04 9.24
C GLY A 69 -1.78 -20.62 8.85
N ASP A 70 -2.43 -20.13 7.78
CA ASP A 70 -2.18 -18.80 7.22
C ASP A 70 -2.55 -17.69 8.20
N LYS A 71 -1.95 -16.51 8.03
CA LYS A 71 -2.28 -15.33 8.84
C LYS A 71 -3.79 -15.03 8.78
N PRO A 72 -4.40 -14.52 9.88
CA PRO A 72 -5.76 -13.99 9.81
C PRO A 72 -5.81 -12.82 8.83
N VAL A 73 -6.82 -12.79 7.97
CA VAL A 73 -6.97 -11.80 6.90
C VAL A 73 -8.04 -10.78 7.28
N PHE A 74 -7.66 -9.52 7.45
CA PHE A 74 -8.62 -8.41 7.49
C PHE A 74 -8.87 -7.93 6.06
N CYS A 75 -10.09 -8.18 5.57
CA CYS A 75 -10.51 -7.92 4.21
C CYS A 75 -11.39 -6.67 4.14
N GLY A 76 -10.90 -5.64 3.42
CA GLY A 76 -11.62 -4.37 3.23
C GLY A 76 -12.53 -4.33 2.02
N SER A 77 -12.55 -5.38 1.20
CA SER A 77 -13.36 -5.49 -0.02
C SER A 77 -14.72 -6.15 0.23
N LEU A 78 -15.61 -6.01 -0.75
CA LEU A 78 -16.89 -6.73 -0.81
C LEU A 78 -16.74 -7.99 -1.65
N ASP A 79 -17.28 -9.09 -1.17
CA ASP A 79 -17.39 -10.33 -1.92
C ASP A 79 -18.48 -10.21 -2.98
N ALA A 80 -18.11 -10.35 -4.25
CA ALA A 80 -18.99 -10.32 -5.41
C ALA A 80 -18.96 -11.64 -6.19
N SER A 81 -18.69 -12.74 -5.50
CA SER A 81 -18.49 -14.06 -6.09
C SER A 81 -19.79 -14.83 -6.36
N ASP A 82 -20.97 -14.29 -6.01
CA ASP A 82 -22.24 -14.92 -6.33
C ASP A 82 -22.68 -14.56 -7.76
N ALA A 83 -23.01 -15.57 -8.57
CA ALA A 83 -23.44 -15.38 -9.96
C ALA A 83 -24.72 -14.55 -10.06
N SER A 84 -25.59 -14.55 -9.05
CA SER A 84 -26.82 -13.76 -9.00
C SER A 84 -26.58 -12.27 -8.75
N ASP A 85 -25.38 -11.88 -8.31
CA ASP A 85 -24.99 -10.48 -8.11
C ASP A 85 -24.69 -9.75 -9.43
N TRP A 86 -24.60 -10.50 -10.53
CA TRP A 86 -24.24 -9.97 -11.84
C TRP A 86 -25.35 -10.11 -12.85
N GLU A 87 -25.56 -9.09 -13.66
CA GLU A 87 -26.53 -9.03 -14.75
C GLU A 87 -25.85 -8.62 -16.05
N GLU A 88 -25.99 -9.43 -17.09
CA GLU A 88 -25.55 -9.04 -18.43
C GLU A 88 -26.51 -8.01 -19.01
N ILE A 89 -26.03 -6.78 -19.21
CA ILE A 89 -26.83 -5.67 -19.75
C ILE A 89 -26.58 -5.42 -21.23
N GLU A 90 -25.40 -5.78 -21.72
CA GLU A 90 -24.98 -5.77 -23.12
C GLU A 90 -24.04 -6.97 -23.32
N THR A 91 -23.78 -7.38 -24.55
CA THR A 91 -22.87 -8.51 -24.83
C THR A 91 -21.53 -8.33 -24.13
N HIS A 92 -21.22 -9.21 -23.18
CA HIS A 92 -20.03 -9.22 -22.35
C HIS A 92 -19.90 -8.05 -21.36
N ILE A 93 -20.90 -7.18 -21.23
CA ILE A 93 -20.92 -6.14 -20.23
C ILE A 93 -21.87 -6.54 -19.09
N TRP A 94 -21.29 -6.71 -17.92
CA TRP A 94 -21.98 -7.16 -16.72
C TRP A 94 -22.08 -6.04 -15.71
N ARG A 95 -23.28 -5.83 -15.15
CA ARG A 95 -23.55 -4.88 -14.08
C ARG A 95 -23.59 -5.59 -12.73
N TYR A 96 -22.90 -5.06 -11.74
CA TYR A 96 -23.04 -5.46 -10.35
C TYR A 96 -24.35 -4.90 -9.79
N ARG A 97 -25.16 -5.76 -9.15
CA ARG A 97 -26.54 -5.42 -8.75
C ARG A 97 -26.67 -4.68 -7.43
N HIS A 98 -25.61 -4.61 -6.64
CA HIS A 98 -25.65 -4.03 -5.31
C HIS A 98 -24.87 -2.72 -5.24
N PRO A 99 -25.32 -1.76 -4.39
CA PRO A 99 -24.60 -0.51 -4.20
C PRO A 99 -23.27 -0.76 -3.45
N THR A 100 -22.26 0.02 -3.77
CA THR A 100 -21.03 0.11 -3.00
C THR A 100 -20.95 1.45 -2.28
N MET A 101 -20.15 1.53 -1.21
CA MET A 101 -19.84 2.82 -0.58
C MET A 101 -18.71 3.49 -1.33
N GLY A 102 -19.01 4.55 -2.09
CA GLY A 102 -18.07 5.23 -2.94
C GLY A 102 -17.69 4.44 -4.19
N ASP A 103 -16.68 4.90 -4.91
CA ASP A 103 -16.20 4.22 -6.10
C ASP A 103 -15.51 2.89 -5.77
N VAL A 104 -15.50 2.00 -6.77
CA VAL A 104 -14.69 0.78 -6.75
C VAL A 104 -13.36 1.09 -7.42
N GLY A 105 -12.33 1.18 -6.60
CA GLY A 105 -10.99 1.52 -7.08
C GLY A 105 -10.29 0.35 -7.78
N ASN A 106 -10.74 -0.87 -7.49
CA ASN A 106 -10.05 -2.07 -7.91
C ASN A 106 -10.97 -3.28 -7.83
N ILE A 107 -10.90 -4.19 -8.80
CA ILE A 107 -11.54 -5.50 -8.73
C ILE A 107 -10.45 -6.56 -8.70
N ILE A 108 -10.51 -7.44 -7.70
CA ILE A 108 -9.52 -8.46 -7.45
C ILE A 108 -10.13 -9.82 -7.78
N PHE A 109 -9.49 -10.56 -8.65
CA PHE A 109 -9.96 -11.86 -9.11
C PHE A 109 -9.06 -12.99 -8.64
N THR A 110 -9.65 -14.12 -8.34
CA THR A 110 -8.94 -15.39 -8.20
C THR A 110 -9.37 -16.31 -9.31
N LYS A 111 -8.42 -16.86 -10.07
CA LYS A 111 -8.69 -17.79 -11.17
C LYS A 111 -9.18 -19.12 -10.64
N LYS A 112 -10.01 -19.82 -11.41
CA LYS A 112 -10.45 -21.21 -11.12
C LYS A 112 -9.37 -22.26 -11.37
N SER A 113 -8.26 -21.88 -12.00
CA SER A 113 -7.11 -22.77 -12.22
C SER A 113 -6.30 -22.95 -10.92
N ASP A 114 -5.31 -23.85 -10.94
CA ASP A 114 -4.40 -24.13 -9.83
C ASP A 114 -3.57 -22.91 -9.38
N ASP A 115 -3.56 -21.82 -10.15
CA ASP A 115 -2.98 -20.56 -9.76
C ASP A 115 -4.00 -19.74 -8.94
N VAL A 116 -3.93 -19.90 -7.63
CA VAL A 116 -4.81 -19.24 -6.66
C VAL A 116 -4.38 -17.80 -6.32
N ARG A 117 -3.37 -17.23 -7.00
CA ARG A 117 -2.93 -15.87 -6.72
C ARG A 117 -3.97 -14.85 -7.20
N PRO A 118 -4.43 -13.96 -6.33
CA PRO A 118 -5.30 -12.88 -6.75
C PRO A 118 -4.58 -11.90 -7.67
N TRP A 119 -5.30 -11.30 -8.58
CA TRP A 119 -4.81 -10.27 -9.50
C TRP A 119 -5.89 -9.19 -9.70
N ASN A 120 -5.48 -8.01 -10.14
CA ASN A 120 -6.34 -6.85 -10.27
C ASN A 120 -6.77 -6.60 -11.72
N ALA A 121 -7.96 -6.05 -11.87
CA ALA A 121 -8.42 -5.47 -13.12
C ALA A 121 -7.84 -4.05 -13.32
N LEU A 122 -7.57 -3.68 -14.57
CA LEU A 122 -7.33 -2.29 -14.94
C LEU A 122 -8.64 -1.57 -15.29
N ALA A 123 -8.81 -0.38 -14.78
CA ALA A 123 -9.82 0.53 -15.30
C ALA A 123 -9.45 0.97 -16.73
N PRO A 124 -10.43 1.21 -17.60
CA PRO A 124 -10.17 1.57 -19.00
C PRO A 124 -9.25 2.78 -19.18
N HIS A 125 -9.36 3.80 -18.34
CA HIS A 125 -8.52 4.99 -18.40
C HIS A 125 -7.03 4.70 -18.15
N GLU A 126 -6.71 3.77 -17.27
CA GLU A 126 -5.30 3.38 -17.03
C GLU A 126 -4.70 2.64 -18.20
N ARG A 127 -5.51 1.86 -18.92
CA ARG A 127 -5.08 1.21 -20.16
C ARG A 127 -4.82 2.23 -21.25
N ASN A 128 -5.73 3.16 -21.45
CA ASN A 128 -5.60 4.20 -22.47
C ASN A 128 -4.40 5.12 -22.20
N ALA A 129 -4.17 5.50 -20.95
CA ALA A 129 -3.00 6.28 -20.56
C ALA A 129 -1.67 5.57 -20.88
N ARG A 130 -1.64 4.25 -20.83
CA ARG A 130 -0.43 3.47 -21.16
C ARG A 130 -0.17 3.37 -22.65
N LEU A 131 -1.21 3.22 -23.44
CA LEU A 131 -1.07 2.90 -24.87
C LEU A 131 -0.89 4.14 -25.74
N ASP A 132 -1.59 5.21 -25.42
CA ASP A 132 -1.77 6.28 -26.38
C ASP A 132 -1.11 7.61 -25.95
N GLY A 133 -0.59 7.73 -24.73
CA GLY A 133 -0.15 9.00 -24.18
C GLY A 133 -1.25 10.06 -24.21
N ALA A 134 -2.51 9.61 -24.39
CA ALA A 134 -3.65 10.45 -24.60
C ALA A 134 -4.39 10.71 -23.27
N THR A 135 -5.17 11.74 -23.24
CA THR A 135 -6.01 12.21 -22.16
C THR A 135 -6.63 11.06 -21.36
N LEU A 136 -6.32 10.99 -20.08
CA LEU A 136 -7.01 10.12 -19.15
C LEU A 136 -8.51 10.42 -19.18
N ARG A 137 -9.28 9.48 -19.69
CA ARG A 137 -10.74 9.56 -19.73
C ARG A 137 -11.32 8.35 -19.04
N TRP A 138 -12.17 8.61 -18.09
CA TRP A 138 -12.88 7.58 -17.34
C TRP A 138 -14.17 7.23 -18.08
N GLU A 139 -14.02 6.54 -19.21
CA GLU A 139 -15.09 6.32 -20.16
C GLU A 139 -15.60 4.89 -20.13
N ARG A 140 -16.92 4.76 -20.02
CA ARG A 140 -17.64 3.49 -20.10
C ARG A 140 -17.32 2.74 -21.42
N ASP A 141 -17.20 3.47 -22.50
CA ASP A 141 -16.97 2.90 -23.84
C ASP A 141 -15.57 2.25 -24.00
N GLY A 142 -14.70 2.39 -23.01
CA GLY A 142 -13.39 1.74 -22.96
C GLY A 142 -13.44 0.26 -22.57
N LEU A 143 -14.58 -0.28 -22.17
CA LEU A 143 -14.74 -1.68 -21.78
C LEU A 143 -14.64 -2.61 -22.99
N CYS A 144 -13.51 -3.29 -23.17
CA CYS A 144 -13.25 -4.10 -24.36
C CYS A 144 -12.46 -5.40 -24.13
N ALA A 145 -11.89 -5.61 -22.95
CA ALA A 145 -11.11 -6.80 -22.64
C ALA A 145 -11.51 -7.41 -21.29
N GLN A 146 -11.28 -8.72 -21.16
CA GLN A 146 -11.58 -9.48 -19.95
C GLN A 146 -11.00 -8.80 -18.73
N GLY A 147 -11.85 -8.48 -17.74
CA GLY A 147 -11.47 -7.82 -16.49
C GLY A 147 -11.47 -6.28 -16.55
N ASP A 148 -11.79 -5.66 -17.69
CA ASP A 148 -12.01 -4.22 -17.72
C ASP A 148 -13.22 -3.84 -16.88
N PHE A 149 -13.08 -2.85 -16.04
CA PHE A 149 -14.21 -2.36 -15.27
C PHE A 149 -14.34 -0.84 -15.34
N TRP A 150 -15.54 -0.36 -15.12
CA TRP A 150 -15.85 1.04 -15.05
C TRP A 150 -16.87 1.27 -13.94
N ASP A 151 -16.63 2.27 -13.13
CA ASP A 151 -17.57 2.74 -12.11
C ASP A 151 -18.06 4.13 -12.49
N SER A 152 -19.37 4.36 -12.50
CA SER A 152 -19.99 5.65 -12.83
C SER A 152 -19.52 6.79 -11.93
N ARG A 153 -18.92 6.46 -10.79
CA ARG A 153 -18.41 7.41 -9.79
C ARG A 153 -16.95 7.81 -9.98
N PHE A 154 -16.26 7.26 -10.96
CA PHE A 154 -14.93 7.74 -11.30
C PHE A 154 -14.87 9.23 -11.62
N GLY A 155 -16.02 9.82 -12.00
CA GLY A 155 -16.19 11.24 -12.26
C GLY A 155 -16.62 12.09 -11.08
N GLU A 156 -16.88 11.53 -9.90
CA GLU A 156 -17.42 12.25 -8.76
C GLU A 156 -16.35 12.68 -7.76
N SER A 157 -16.61 13.75 -7.00
CA SER A 157 -15.64 14.31 -6.08
C SER A 157 -15.35 13.42 -4.86
N ASN A 158 -14.19 13.59 -4.31
CA ASN A 158 -13.42 12.88 -3.31
C ASN A 158 -14.06 12.42 -2.01
N HIS A 159 -15.23 12.81 -1.70
CA HIS A 159 -15.88 12.46 -0.44
C HIS A 159 -17.35 12.23 -0.70
N PRO A 160 -17.74 11.00 -1.04
CA PRO A 160 -19.16 10.69 -1.11
C PRO A 160 -19.77 10.95 0.25
N LYS A 161 -20.49 12.05 0.36
CA LYS A 161 -21.24 12.38 1.58
C LYS A 161 -22.44 11.47 1.77
N GLU A 162 -22.90 10.85 0.69
CA GLU A 162 -24.08 10.00 0.65
C GLU A 162 -23.84 8.83 -0.31
N VAL A 163 -24.47 7.69 -0.04
CA VAL A 163 -24.50 6.57 -0.98
C VAL A 163 -25.44 6.98 -2.12
N PRO A 164 -24.99 7.06 -3.37
CA PRO A 164 -25.89 7.41 -4.46
C PRO A 164 -26.95 6.32 -4.64
N THR A 165 -28.11 6.75 -5.05
CA THR A 165 -29.22 5.86 -5.39
C THR A 165 -29.06 5.16 -6.74
N GLU A 166 -28.10 5.63 -7.57
CA GLU A 166 -27.87 5.12 -8.92
C GLU A 166 -26.38 5.03 -9.19
N GLN A 167 -25.76 3.93 -8.77
CA GLN A 167 -24.39 3.59 -9.11
C GLN A 167 -24.40 2.47 -10.14
N GLU A 168 -23.59 2.60 -11.19
CA GLU A 168 -23.27 1.51 -12.10
C GLU A 168 -21.80 1.10 -11.93
N LEU A 169 -21.59 -0.12 -11.50
CA LEU A 169 -20.32 -0.81 -11.63
C LEU A 169 -20.44 -1.81 -12.77
N LEU A 170 -19.68 -1.60 -13.83
CA LEU A 170 -19.68 -2.42 -15.02
C LEU A 170 -18.37 -3.17 -15.15
N LEU A 171 -18.45 -4.42 -15.61
CA LEU A 171 -17.31 -5.30 -15.82
C LEU A 171 -17.45 -5.96 -17.20
N TYR A 172 -16.38 -5.93 -18.00
CA TYR A 172 -16.31 -6.75 -19.22
C TYR A 172 -15.90 -8.18 -18.85
N SER A 173 -16.75 -9.14 -19.19
CA SER A 173 -16.45 -10.56 -19.01
C SER A 173 -17.11 -11.43 -20.07
N VAL A 174 -16.34 -12.33 -20.66
CA VAL A 174 -16.89 -13.38 -21.54
C VAL A 174 -17.50 -14.48 -20.67
N GLY A 175 -18.82 -14.37 -20.44
CA GLY A 175 -19.58 -15.18 -19.50
C GLY A 175 -19.76 -14.50 -18.15
N ASN A 176 -20.66 -15.06 -17.30
CA ASN A 176 -20.93 -14.51 -15.97
C ASN A 176 -19.61 -14.45 -15.16
N PRO A 177 -19.23 -13.29 -14.63
CA PRO A 177 -17.96 -13.13 -13.92
C PRO A 177 -17.74 -14.17 -12.81
N ALA A 178 -18.76 -14.44 -12.00
CA ALA A 178 -18.68 -15.40 -10.90
C ALA A 178 -18.64 -16.89 -11.38
N GLU A 179 -19.00 -17.14 -12.62
CA GLU A 179 -18.78 -18.45 -13.25
C GLU A 179 -17.39 -18.58 -13.86
N VAL A 180 -16.78 -17.45 -14.26
CA VAL A 180 -15.42 -17.39 -14.84
C VAL A 180 -14.35 -17.47 -13.76
N TYR A 181 -14.54 -16.71 -12.67
CA TYR A 181 -13.58 -16.62 -11.57
C TYR A 181 -14.01 -17.45 -10.36
N ALA A 182 -13.05 -17.83 -9.52
CA ALA A 182 -13.31 -18.53 -8.26
C ALA A 182 -13.76 -17.55 -7.16
N HIS A 183 -13.14 -16.38 -7.13
CA HIS A 183 -13.50 -15.29 -6.21
C HIS A 183 -13.38 -13.95 -6.92
N ILE A 184 -14.26 -13.02 -6.54
CA ILE A 184 -14.28 -11.63 -6.99
C ILE A 184 -14.42 -10.74 -5.77
N GLU A 185 -13.45 -9.86 -5.56
CA GLU A 185 -13.44 -8.90 -4.46
C GLU A 185 -13.45 -7.48 -5.00
N LEU A 186 -14.41 -6.68 -4.56
CA LEU A 186 -14.56 -5.27 -4.95
C LEU A 186 -13.91 -4.39 -3.90
N ALA A 187 -12.72 -3.85 -4.20
CA ALA A 187 -12.03 -2.91 -3.33
C ALA A 187 -12.65 -1.52 -3.51
N HIS A 188 -13.48 -1.11 -2.58
CA HIS A 188 -14.28 0.10 -2.66
C HIS A 188 -13.86 1.15 -1.61
N TRP A 189 -14.40 2.36 -1.75
CA TRP A 189 -14.10 3.47 -0.85
C TRP A 189 -14.57 3.24 0.61
N GLY A 190 -15.51 2.36 0.82
CA GLY A 190 -16.21 2.16 2.09
C GLY A 190 -15.31 1.94 3.28
N GLY A 191 -15.50 2.77 4.32
CA GLY A 191 -14.72 2.70 5.53
C GLY A 191 -13.39 3.45 5.52
N ARG A 192 -12.93 3.94 4.36
CA ARG A 192 -11.70 4.72 4.13
C ARG A 192 -10.40 4.00 4.46
N ARG A 193 -10.40 2.91 5.22
CA ARG A 193 -9.23 2.10 5.60
C ARG A 193 -9.67 0.80 6.25
N ILE A 194 -8.83 -0.23 6.19
CA ILE A 194 -9.09 -1.48 6.90
C ILE A 194 -8.98 -1.26 8.40
N GLY A 195 -7.96 -0.50 8.87
CA GLY A 195 -7.75 -0.24 10.28
C GLY A 195 -7.19 1.14 10.61
N TRP A 196 -7.47 1.58 11.84
CA TRP A 196 -6.90 2.79 12.42
C TRP A 196 -5.68 2.45 13.26
N LEU A 197 -4.62 3.24 13.12
CA LEU A 197 -3.49 3.21 14.04
C LEU A 197 -3.79 4.15 15.23
N LYS A 198 -3.58 3.63 16.42
CA LYS A 198 -3.56 4.39 17.68
C LYS A 198 -2.17 4.31 18.28
N SER A 199 -1.86 5.21 19.23
CA SER A 199 -0.57 5.19 19.89
C SER A 199 -0.41 4.00 20.84
N ASN A 200 0.82 3.55 21.03
CA ASN A 200 1.21 2.48 21.94
C ASN A 200 0.55 1.13 21.59
N ILE A 201 0.77 0.68 20.36
CA ILE A 201 0.23 -0.60 19.88
C ILE A 201 1.31 -1.42 19.17
N ILE A 202 1.11 -2.73 19.18
CA ILE A 202 1.88 -3.72 18.43
C ILE A 202 0.89 -4.48 17.56
N ILE A 203 1.15 -4.51 16.24
CA ILE A 203 0.39 -5.28 15.25
C ILE A 203 1.34 -6.31 14.64
N GLU A 204 1.01 -7.59 14.76
CA GLU A 204 1.90 -8.65 14.30
C GLU A 204 1.15 -9.86 13.74
N ASP A 205 1.76 -10.53 12.75
CA ASP A 205 1.27 -11.78 12.17
C ASP A 205 -0.15 -11.70 11.56
N ILE A 206 -0.53 -10.54 11.02
CA ILE A 206 -1.84 -10.26 10.40
C ILE A 206 -1.66 -9.95 8.92
N GLU A 207 -2.63 -10.33 8.11
CA GLU A 207 -2.74 -9.90 6.71
C GLU A 207 -3.85 -8.87 6.53
N PHE A 208 -3.55 -7.79 5.78
CA PHE A 208 -4.50 -6.77 5.35
C PHE A 208 -4.66 -6.86 3.84
N PHE A 209 -5.90 -7.04 3.37
CA PHE A 209 -6.20 -7.36 1.98
C PHE A 209 -7.37 -6.55 1.41
N GLY A 210 -7.23 -6.10 0.17
CA GLY A 210 -8.38 -5.69 -0.65
C GLY A 210 -9.02 -4.37 -0.25
N SER A 211 -8.28 -3.36 0.21
CA SER A 211 -8.83 -2.02 0.45
C SER A 211 -8.81 -1.18 -0.82
N GLY A 212 -9.87 -0.44 -1.10
CA GLY A 212 -9.88 0.60 -2.15
C GLY A 212 -9.14 1.88 -1.75
N VAL A 213 -8.81 2.04 -0.47
CA VAL A 213 -8.14 3.20 0.11
C VAL A 213 -6.89 2.73 0.86
N HIS A 214 -6.70 3.11 2.12
CA HIS A 214 -5.54 2.67 2.92
C HIS A 214 -5.79 1.30 3.58
N ALA A 215 -4.73 0.56 3.89
CA ALA A 215 -4.88 -0.57 4.80
C ALA A 215 -4.87 -0.08 6.25
N LEU A 216 -3.76 0.44 6.73
CA LEU A 216 -3.63 1.04 8.04
C LEU A 216 -3.31 2.53 7.91
N ALA A 217 -4.02 3.37 8.64
CA ALA A 217 -3.68 4.79 8.70
C ALA A 217 -3.95 5.37 10.10
N GLY A 218 -3.15 6.31 10.53
CA GLY A 218 -3.26 6.94 11.83
C GLY A 218 -2.90 8.41 11.81
N ASP A 219 -3.69 9.20 12.55
CA ASP A 219 -3.41 10.60 12.80
C ASP A 219 -2.74 10.71 14.18
N HIS A 220 -1.53 11.28 14.25
CA HIS A 220 -0.76 11.42 15.50
C HIS A 220 -0.57 10.10 16.29
N ALA A 221 -0.25 9.01 15.57
CA ALA A 221 -0.01 7.71 16.19
C ALA A 221 1.48 7.53 16.50
N ASP A 222 1.83 7.51 17.79
CA ASP A 222 3.20 7.33 18.28
C ASP A 222 3.38 5.97 18.96
N ASN A 223 4.61 5.48 19.03
CA ASN A 223 4.97 4.18 19.60
C ASN A 223 4.14 3.04 18.98
N VAL A 224 4.31 2.85 17.67
CA VAL A 224 3.61 1.84 16.88
C VAL A 224 4.60 0.84 16.31
N VAL A 225 4.33 -0.43 16.52
CA VAL A 225 5.07 -1.54 15.92
C VAL A 225 4.15 -2.28 14.95
N VAL A 226 4.57 -2.40 13.68
CA VAL A 226 3.93 -3.26 12.68
C VAL A 226 4.97 -4.25 12.18
N ARG A 227 4.79 -5.53 12.49
CA ARG A 227 5.79 -6.54 12.14
C ARG A 227 5.21 -7.88 11.71
N ARG A 228 5.93 -8.56 10.83
CA ARG A 228 5.53 -9.86 10.26
C ARG A 228 4.12 -9.86 9.67
N CYS A 229 3.64 -8.67 9.25
CA CYS A 229 2.36 -8.50 8.60
C CYS A 229 2.48 -8.65 7.08
N THR A 230 1.35 -8.86 6.42
CA THR A 230 1.26 -8.90 4.97
C THR A 230 0.23 -7.87 4.50
N PHE A 231 0.57 -7.08 3.49
CA PHE A 231 -0.32 -6.09 2.89
C PHE A 231 -0.47 -6.42 1.41
N ARG A 232 -1.71 -6.69 0.96
CA ARG A 232 -1.94 -7.07 -0.43
C ARG A 232 -3.14 -6.35 -1.05
N MET A 233 -2.98 -5.90 -2.30
CA MET A 233 -4.06 -5.33 -3.12
C MET A 233 -4.71 -4.12 -2.45
N ILE A 234 -3.91 -3.12 -2.13
CA ILE A 234 -4.34 -1.93 -1.39
C ILE A 234 -4.45 -0.73 -2.33
N GLY A 235 -5.54 0.02 -2.22
CA GLY A 235 -5.74 1.29 -2.90
C GLY A 235 -6.50 1.19 -4.22
N GLY A 236 -6.52 2.30 -4.94
CA GLY A 236 -7.08 2.42 -6.28
C GLY A 236 -8.32 3.32 -6.39
N CYS A 237 -8.97 3.68 -5.29
CA CYS A 237 -10.08 4.64 -5.33
C CYS A 237 -9.62 6.05 -5.68
N VAL A 238 -10.56 6.87 -6.16
CA VAL A 238 -10.29 8.24 -6.60
C VAL A 238 -10.19 9.19 -5.42
N TRP A 239 -9.03 9.83 -5.27
CA TRP A 239 -8.85 10.91 -4.30
C TRP A 239 -9.26 12.28 -4.86
N SER A 240 -8.86 12.57 -6.08
CA SER A 240 -9.19 13.83 -6.76
C SER A 240 -9.59 13.58 -8.20
N HIS A 241 -10.84 13.84 -8.50
CA HIS A 241 -11.36 13.75 -9.85
C HIS A 241 -10.76 14.82 -10.77
N ASP A 242 -10.70 16.07 -10.31
CA ASP A 242 -10.19 17.18 -11.10
C ASP A 242 -8.73 17.03 -11.51
N LEU A 243 -7.95 16.32 -10.67
CA LEU A 243 -6.54 16.05 -10.90
C LEU A 243 -6.29 14.62 -11.40
N PHE A 244 -7.33 13.83 -11.58
CA PHE A 244 -7.25 12.41 -11.95
C PHE A 244 -6.33 11.58 -11.04
N ILE A 245 -6.35 11.88 -9.73
CA ILE A 245 -5.52 11.19 -8.75
C ILE A 245 -6.32 10.08 -8.09
N ARG A 246 -5.78 8.87 -8.14
CA ARG A 246 -6.18 7.72 -7.35
C ARG A 246 -5.14 7.48 -6.27
N PHE A 247 -5.52 6.89 -5.16
CA PHE A 247 -4.65 6.76 -3.99
C PHE A 247 -4.84 5.43 -3.23
N GLY A 248 -4.10 5.25 -2.17
CA GLY A 248 -4.24 4.15 -1.24
C GLY A 248 -2.89 3.58 -0.80
N ASN A 249 -2.49 3.97 0.41
CA ASN A 249 -1.24 3.57 1.05
C ASN A 249 -1.43 2.33 1.91
N ALA A 250 -0.41 1.49 2.05
CA ALA A 250 -0.54 0.33 2.92
C ALA A 250 -0.43 0.73 4.40
N VAL A 251 0.58 1.51 4.77
CA VAL A 251 0.72 2.05 6.14
C VAL A 251 0.97 3.55 6.06
N GLU A 252 0.08 4.33 6.64
CA GLU A 252 0.12 5.79 6.59
C GLU A 252 0.13 6.41 7.97
N PHE A 253 1.05 7.35 8.18
CA PHE A 253 1.10 8.24 9.33
C PHE A 253 0.80 9.67 8.88
N TRP A 254 -0.22 10.28 9.48
CA TRP A 254 -0.65 11.64 9.15
C TRP A 254 -0.28 12.61 10.27
N GLU A 255 0.38 13.70 9.91
CA GLU A 255 0.87 14.80 10.73
C GLU A 255 2.01 14.45 11.69
N SER A 256 2.06 13.28 12.30
CA SER A 256 3.12 12.84 13.19
C SER A 256 3.25 11.31 13.21
N GLY A 257 4.36 10.80 13.70
CA GLY A 257 4.66 9.37 13.84
C GLY A 257 6.02 9.21 14.51
N ASN A 258 6.06 9.23 15.85
CA ASN A 258 7.31 9.04 16.60
C ASN A 258 7.39 7.63 17.16
N ASP A 259 8.61 7.11 17.32
CA ASP A 259 8.87 5.76 17.82
C ASP A 259 8.12 4.68 17.02
N ILE A 260 8.31 4.71 15.71
CA ILE A 260 7.66 3.81 14.76
C ILE A 260 8.64 2.70 14.35
N LEU A 261 8.17 1.45 14.40
CA LEU A 261 8.90 0.30 13.90
C LEU A 261 8.06 -0.49 12.88
N ILE A 262 8.50 -0.48 11.63
CA ILE A 262 7.92 -1.26 10.53
C ILE A 262 8.96 -2.29 10.12
N GLU A 263 8.78 -3.56 10.51
CA GLU A 263 9.82 -4.56 10.26
C GLU A 263 9.29 -5.95 9.88
N ASP A 264 10.06 -6.65 9.05
CA ASP A 264 9.77 -8.04 8.65
C ASP A 264 8.37 -8.21 8.00
N ASN A 265 7.89 -7.20 7.25
CA ASN A 265 6.61 -7.23 6.57
C ASN A 265 6.75 -7.51 5.07
N ASP A 266 5.68 -8.05 4.47
CA ASP A 266 5.53 -8.27 3.04
C ASP A 266 4.44 -7.35 2.46
N PHE A 267 4.80 -6.54 1.45
CA PHE A 267 3.90 -5.67 0.71
C PHE A 267 3.81 -6.13 -0.74
N TYR A 268 2.59 -6.28 -1.27
CA TYR A 268 2.37 -6.71 -2.64
C TYR A 268 1.13 -6.07 -3.27
N GLY A 269 1.29 -5.41 -4.41
CA GLY A 269 0.17 -4.81 -5.11
C GLY A 269 -0.43 -3.60 -4.37
N VAL A 270 0.41 -2.63 -4.01
CA VAL A 270 -0.05 -1.37 -3.40
C VAL A 270 -0.17 -0.31 -4.50
N TYR A 271 -1.34 0.33 -4.59
CA TYR A 271 -1.60 1.29 -5.66
C TYR A 271 -0.74 2.55 -5.56
N ASP A 272 -0.51 3.03 -4.36
CA ASP A 272 0.23 4.25 -4.05
C ASP A 272 1.54 3.92 -3.31
N SER A 273 1.77 4.43 -2.12
CA SER A 273 2.98 4.17 -1.34
C SER A 273 2.78 3.05 -0.31
N CYS A 274 3.79 2.18 -0.14
CA CYS A 274 3.69 1.11 0.85
C CYS A 274 3.75 1.67 2.27
N VAL A 275 4.73 2.51 2.56
CA VAL A 275 4.85 3.21 3.86
C VAL A 275 5.00 4.70 3.59
N THR A 276 4.19 5.51 4.26
CA THR A 276 4.25 6.96 4.09
C THR A 276 4.06 7.70 5.41
N HIS A 277 4.78 8.81 5.55
CA HIS A 277 4.53 9.84 6.55
C HIS A 277 4.28 11.16 5.83
N GLN A 278 3.15 11.76 6.09
CA GLN A 278 2.72 12.96 5.40
C GLN A 278 1.81 13.83 6.27
N GLY A 279 1.55 15.05 5.84
CA GLY A 279 0.68 15.96 6.57
C GLY A 279 0.32 17.20 5.76
N PRO A 280 -0.35 18.19 6.37
CA PRO A 280 -0.76 19.41 5.71
C PRO A 280 0.36 20.49 5.67
N GLY A 281 1.58 20.11 5.27
CA GLY A 281 2.70 21.02 5.09
C GLY A 281 3.27 21.55 6.41
N GLU A 282 3.12 22.85 6.68
CA GLU A 282 3.71 23.50 7.86
C GLU A 282 3.28 22.87 9.20
N LYS A 283 2.10 22.28 9.27
CA LYS A 283 1.58 21.60 10.47
C LYS A 283 2.16 20.22 10.70
N THR A 284 2.82 19.64 9.70
CA THR A 284 3.47 18.33 9.82
C THR A 284 4.56 18.40 10.87
N ILE A 285 4.56 17.49 11.81
CA ILE A 285 5.60 17.33 12.82
C ILE A 285 6.65 16.36 12.26
N PRO A 286 7.96 16.66 12.37
CA PRO A 286 8.99 15.72 11.95
C PRO A 286 8.84 14.39 12.68
N ALA A 287 8.81 13.28 11.94
CA ALA A 287 8.88 11.96 12.57
C ALA A 287 10.24 11.76 13.23
N ARG A 288 10.25 11.19 14.43
CA ARG A 288 11.46 10.86 15.18
C ARG A 288 11.50 9.36 15.45
N ASN A 289 12.68 8.76 15.34
CA ASN A 289 12.89 7.34 15.58
C ASN A 289 11.90 6.49 14.75
N PHE A 290 11.81 6.80 13.45
CA PHE A 290 11.00 6.06 12.49
C PHE A 290 11.89 5.03 11.80
N ILE A 291 11.72 3.77 12.15
CA ILE A 291 12.55 2.66 11.68
C ILE A 291 11.73 1.77 10.74
N CYS A 292 12.15 1.69 9.48
CA CYS A 292 11.56 0.83 8.46
C CYS A 292 12.63 -0.13 7.94
N ARG A 293 12.56 -1.42 8.33
CA ARG A 293 13.65 -2.36 8.05
C ARG A 293 13.22 -3.80 7.80
N ARG A 294 14.01 -4.53 7.03
CA ARG A 294 13.84 -5.95 6.71
C ARG A 294 12.46 -6.27 6.13
N ASN A 295 11.88 -5.32 5.40
CA ASN A 295 10.63 -5.53 4.69
C ASN A 295 10.88 -5.94 3.24
N THR A 296 9.94 -6.68 2.67
CA THR A 296 9.85 -6.91 1.23
C THR A 296 8.74 -6.03 0.66
N PHE A 297 9.10 -5.11 -0.20
CA PHE A 297 8.19 -4.27 -0.95
C PHE A 297 8.18 -4.74 -2.41
N ASN A 298 7.04 -5.24 -2.90
CA ASN A 298 6.94 -5.76 -4.25
C ASN A 298 5.71 -5.24 -4.97
N THR A 299 5.90 -4.68 -6.14
CA THR A 299 4.81 -4.19 -6.98
C THR A 299 3.97 -3.10 -6.33
N TYR A 300 4.41 -1.87 -6.44
CA TYR A 300 3.72 -0.69 -5.91
C TYR A 300 3.77 0.46 -6.92
N GLY A 301 2.79 1.37 -6.82
CA GLY A 301 2.60 2.40 -7.84
C GLY A 301 3.49 3.61 -7.65
N MET A 302 3.59 4.16 -6.45
CA MET A 302 4.31 5.40 -6.18
C MET A 302 5.66 5.15 -5.53
N ALA A 303 5.69 4.59 -4.32
CA ALA A 303 6.94 4.36 -3.61
C ALA A 303 6.86 3.18 -2.62
N ALA A 304 7.99 2.53 -2.33
CA ALA A 304 8.12 1.68 -1.16
C ALA A 304 8.05 2.53 0.12
N PHE A 305 8.77 3.66 0.11
CA PHE A 305 8.80 4.62 1.20
C PHE A 305 8.66 6.04 0.67
N GLU A 306 7.61 6.72 1.09
CA GLU A 306 7.34 8.12 0.79
C GLU A 306 7.41 8.95 2.06
N TYR A 307 8.13 10.07 1.99
CA TYR A 307 8.23 11.00 3.10
C TYR A 307 8.23 12.44 2.62
N ARG A 308 7.51 13.34 3.34
CA ARG A 308 7.40 14.74 2.92
C ARG A 308 7.23 15.73 4.07
N ASP A 309 7.36 17.00 3.71
CA ASP A 309 7.08 18.23 4.48
C ASP A 309 8.15 18.59 5.51
N LYS A 310 8.69 17.68 6.28
CA LYS A 310 9.75 17.94 7.28
C LYS A 310 10.79 16.82 7.25
N MET A 311 12.08 17.13 7.43
CA MET A 311 13.09 16.08 7.54
C MET A 311 12.90 15.26 8.82
N MET A 312 13.06 13.96 8.72
CA MET A 312 13.01 13.01 9.83
C MET A 312 14.18 13.20 10.80
N ILE A 313 13.99 12.73 12.01
CA ILE A 313 15.00 12.81 13.08
C ILE A 313 15.30 11.38 13.56
N ASP A 314 16.58 11.02 13.65
CA ASP A 314 17.05 9.72 14.13
C ASP A 314 16.32 8.53 13.47
N SER A 315 16.14 8.57 12.14
CA SER A 315 15.27 7.65 11.43
C SER A 315 16.02 6.83 10.37
N GLU A 316 15.48 5.65 10.04
CA GLU A 316 16.15 4.67 9.18
C GLU A 316 15.20 4.00 8.19
N PHE A 317 15.69 3.82 6.96
CA PHE A 317 15.16 2.89 5.98
C PHE A 317 16.28 1.91 5.59
N THR A 318 16.28 0.71 6.17
CA THR A 318 17.47 -0.18 6.12
C THR A 318 17.11 -1.64 5.88
N ASP A 319 18.02 -2.37 5.23
CA ASP A 319 17.92 -3.82 5.06
C ASP A 319 16.62 -4.28 4.34
N ASN A 320 16.03 -3.43 3.49
CA ASN A 320 14.80 -3.75 2.77
C ASN A 320 15.10 -4.27 1.35
N LEU A 321 14.18 -5.11 0.86
CA LEU A 321 14.12 -5.53 -0.53
C LEU A 321 12.96 -4.81 -1.22
N CYS A 322 13.26 -4.00 -2.24
CA CYS A 322 12.30 -3.17 -2.96
C CYS A 322 12.28 -3.57 -4.45
N ILE A 323 11.13 -4.04 -4.95
CA ILE A 323 11.00 -4.64 -6.28
C ILE A 323 9.82 -4.02 -7.04
N ASN A 324 9.97 -3.78 -8.34
CA ASN A 324 8.90 -3.38 -9.26
C ASN A 324 8.22 -2.05 -8.87
N ALA A 325 9.02 -1.03 -8.61
CA ALA A 325 8.51 0.33 -8.38
C ALA A 325 7.79 0.87 -9.62
N GLY A 326 6.65 1.55 -9.43
CA GLY A 326 5.86 2.13 -10.52
C GLY A 326 5.00 1.13 -11.29
N CYS A 327 4.89 -0.09 -10.82
CA CYS A 327 4.12 -1.13 -11.49
C CYS A 327 2.67 -1.21 -10.99
N GLY A 328 2.37 -0.70 -9.82
CA GLY A 328 1.02 -0.70 -9.26
C GLY A 328 0.45 -2.10 -9.09
N PHE A 329 -0.74 -2.34 -9.63
CA PHE A 329 -1.38 -3.65 -9.52
C PHE A 329 -0.93 -4.62 -10.62
N PRO A 330 -0.63 -5.90 -10.28
CA PRO A 330 -0.37 -6.92 -11.28
C PRO A 330 -1.65 -7.25 -12.07
N ILE A 331 -1.52 -7.31 -13.40
CA ILE A 331 -2.63 -7.64 -14.29
C ILE A 331 -2.36 -9.00 -14.89
N TYR A 332 -3.31 -9.93 -14.77
CA TYR A 332 -3.19 -11.30 -15.28
C TYR A 332 -1.90 -12.02 -14.84
N GLY A 333 -1.33 -11.61 -13.70
CA GLY A 333 -0.05 -12.12 -13.23
C GLY A 333 1.18 -11.47 -13.87
N GLU A 334 0.98 -10.52 -14.76
CA GLU A 334 2.04 -9.70 -15.33
C GLU A 334 2.20 -8.41 -14.52
N VAL A 335 3.44 -8.07 -14.22
CA VAL A 335 3.82 -6.81 -13.58
C VAL A 335 4.12 -5.80 -14.67
N LEU A 336 3.27 -4.78 -14.82
CA LEU A 336 3.38 -3.78 -15.86
C LEU A 336 3.62 -2.39 -15.26
N PRO A 337 4.53 -1.59 -15.84
CA PRO A 337 4.73 -0.22 -15.43
C PRO A 337 3.46 0.61 -15.58
N ARG A 338 3.16 1.41 -14.55
CA ARG A 338 2.07 2.38 -14.56
C ARG A 338 2.64 3.77 -14.80
N ARG A 339 2.18 4.43 -15.84
CA ARG A 339 2.51 5.83 -16.10
C ARG A 339 1.34 6.72 -15.74
N SER A 340 1.63 7.87 -15.14
CA SER A 340 0.68 8.97 -15.03
C SER A 340 1.29 10.17 -15.75
N GLU A 341 0.66 10.60 -16.82
CA GLU A 341 1.11 11.77 -17.56
C GLU A 341 0.70 13.10 -16.91
N ILE A 342 -0.15 13.04 -15.91
CA ILE A 342 -0.69 14.20 -15.21
C ILE A 342 0.27 14.74 -14.17
N TRP A 343 1.11 13.88 -13.58
CA TRP A 343 2.16 14.32 -12.68
C TRP A 343 3.36 14.84 -13.49
N PRO A 344 3.85 16.05 -13.21
CA PRO A 344 5.04 16.59 -13.86
C PRO A 344 6.33 15.83 -13.48
N GLN A 345 6.24 14.86 -12.58
CA GLN A 345 7.35 14.09 -12.04
C GLN A 345 7.13 12.61 -12.31
N PRO A 346 8.22 11.87 -12.56
CA PRO A 346 8.11 10.42 -12.69
C PRO A 346 7.59 9.84 -11.38
N MET A 347 6.60 8.95 -11.48
CA MET A 347 6.10 8.13 -10.38
C MET A 347 6.76 6.76 -10.44
N GLY A 348 6.80 6.04 -9.33
CA GLY A 348 7.35 4.70 -9.32
C GLY A 348 8.78 4.61 -8.85
N HIS A 349 9.05 5.19 -7.70
CA HIS A 349 10.35 5.20 -7.04
C HIS A 349 10.42 4.15 -5.94
N HIS A 350 11.60 3.70 -5.58
CA HIS A 350 11.73 2.93 -4.34
C HIS A 350 11.66 3.85 -3.12
N ILE A 351 12.39 4.97 -3.16
CA ILE A 351 12.33 6.02 -2.15
C ILE A 351 11.86 7.31 -2.81
N PHE A 352 10.88 7.97 -2.22
CA PHE A 352 10.37 9.27 -2.69
C PHE A 352 10.33 10.29 -1.54
N LEU A 353 11.18 11.33 -1.66
CA LEU A 353 11.30 12.43 -0.70
C LEU A 353 10.93 13.72 -1.39
N TRP A 354 9.95 14.47 -0.85
CA TRP A 354 9.47 15.68 -1.51
C TRP A 354 8.86 16.71 -0.54
N ARG A 355 8.81 17.97 -0.98
CA ARG A 355 8.25 19.10 -0.22
C ARG A 355 8.94 19.35 1.13
N ILE A 356 10.15 18.94 1.32
CA ILE A 356 10.96 19.30 2.49
C ILE A 356 11.77 20.54 2.11
N GLU A 357 11.28 21.70 2.53
CA GLU A 357 11.80 22.99 2.08
C GLU A 357 12.95 23.52 2.96
N HIS A 358 13.18 22.92 4.13
CA HIS A 358 14.20 23.33 5.08
C HIS A 358 14.77 22.14 5.85
N ALA A 359 16.00 22.33 6.34
CA ALA A 359 16.55 21.41 7.33
C ALA A 359 15.71 21.38 8.61
N THR A 360 15.68 20.24 9.27
CA THR A 360 15.05 20.06 10.59
C THR A 360 16.16 20.02 11.65
N GLU A 361 15.97 20.68 12.81
CA GLU A 361 16.93 20.63 13.91
C GLU A 361 17.09 19.17 14.39
N GLY A 362 18.33 18.65 14.34
CA GLY A 362 18.61 17.26 14.63
C GLY A 362 18.16 16.27 13.55
N GLY A 363 17.80 16.77 12.37
CA GLY A 363 17.38 15.92 11.25
C GLY A 363 18.44 14.90 10.86
N SER A 364 18.00 13.66 10.71
CA SER A 364 18.86 12.51 10.34
C SER A 364 18.01 11.39 9.74
N LEU A 365 18.31 11.00 8.51
CA LEU A 365 17.72 9.87 7.83
C LEU A 365 18.82 8.98 7.24
N VAL A 366 18.86 7.73 7.66
CA VAL A 366 19.77 6.72 7.12
C VAL A 366 19.03 5.84 6.12
N ILE A 367 19.56 5.73 4.89
CA ILE A 367 19.08 4.82 3.85
C ILE A 367 20.22 3.86 3.52
N ALA A 368 20.19 2.65 4.09
CA ALA A 368 21.37 1.77 4.02
C ALA A 368 21.03 0.28 3.87
N ARG A 369 21.90 -0.46 3.19
CA ARG A 369 21.84 -1.91 3.02
C ARG A 369 20.52 -2.40 2.38
N ASN A 370 19.90 -1.56 1.57
CA ASN A 370 18.71 -1.94 0.83
C ASN A 370 19.10 -2.53 -0.53
N THR A 371 18.23 -3.38 -1.05
CA THR A 371 18.29 -3.84 -2.43
C THR A 371 17.13 -3.23 -3.21
N PHE A 372 17.44 -2.46 -4.25
CA PHE A 372 16.49 -1.81 -5.13
C PHE A 372 16.50 -2.51 -6.49
N GLU A 373 15.39 -3.21 -6.82
CA GLU A 373 15.26 -3.98 -8.04
C GLU A 373 14.08 -3.49 -8.89
N SER A 374 14.31 -3.27 -10.17
CA SER A 374 13.28 -2.93 -11.14
C SER A 374 12.45 -1.68 -10.80
N ALA A 375 12.90 -0.54 -11.28
CA ALA A 375 12.14 0.72 -11.30
C ALA A 375 12.04 1.22 -12.75
N PRO A 376 11.22 0.56 -13.61
CA PRO A 376 11.29 0.73 -15.07
C PRO A 376 10.90 2.13 -15.56
N ILE A 377 10.17 2.89 -14.75
CA ILE A 377 9.72 4.26 -15.09
C ILE A 377 10.15 5.33 -14.07
N GLY A 378 10.79 4.93 -12.99
CA GLY A 378 11.19 5.81 -11.91
C GLY A 378 12.66 5.65 -11.53
N ALA A 379 12.97 5.97 -10.28
CA ALA A 379 14.31 5.95 -9.72
C ALA A 379 14.38 5.08 -8.46
N ALA A 380 15.57 4.62 -8.13
CA ALA A 380 15.82 4.01 -6.82
C ALA A 380 15.58 5.05 -5.71
N ILE A 381 16.20 6.21 -5.82
CA ILE A 381 15.97 7.33 -4.89
C ILE A 381 15.57 8.56 -5.73
N TYR A 382 14.40 9.12 -5.43
CA TYR A 382 13.94 10.37 -6.01
C TYR A 382 13.72 11.40 -4.89
N SER A 383 14.65 12.33 -4.79
CA SER A 383 14.67 13.38 -3.76
C SER A 383 14.52 14.74 -4.43
N ILE A 384 13.44 15.44 -4.11
CA ILE A 384 13.15 16.82 -4.54
C ILE A 384 12.91 17.70 -3.32
N ILE A 385 13.95 17.80 -2.50
CA ILE A 385 13.96 18.52 -1.22
C ILE A 385 15.04 19.59 -1.23
N ALA A 386 15.02 20.47 -0.22
CA ALA A 386 16.04 21.52 -0.11
C ALA A 386 17.44 20.91 0.14
N PRO A 387 18.52 21.51 -0.41
CA PRO A 387 19.87 20.98 -0.24
C PRO A 387 20.31 20.85 1.23
N GLU A 388 19.90 21.76 2.09
CA GLU A 388 20.18 21.70 3.52
C GLU A 388 19.45 20.57 4.25
N ALA A 389 18.27 20.17 3.77
CA ALA A 389 17.56 18.98 4.26
C ALA A 389 18.23 17.71 3.72
N GLU A 390 18.62 17.72 2.46
CA GLU A 390 19.31 16.59 1.83
C GLU A 390 20.66 16.29 2.50
N ALA A 391 21.38 17.32 2.97
CA ALA A 391 22.61 17.17 3.75
C ALA A 391 22.41 16.45 5.11
N GLN A 392 21.16 16.25 5.55
CA GLN A 392 20.81 15.48 6.75
C GLN A 392 20.57 13.99 6.47
N MET A 393 20.77 13.57 5.23
CA MET A 393 20.65 12.16 4.83
C MET A 393 22.02 11.49 4.82
N SER A 394 22.02 10.20 5.11
CA SER A 394 23.16 9.30 4.89
C SER A 394 22.68 8.12 4.05
N VAL A 395 23.28 7.95 2.87
CA VAL A 395 22.94 6.87 1.94
C VAL A 395 24.19 6.03 1.72
N CYS A 396 24.16 4.75 2.11
CA CYS A 396 25.33 3.88 2.03
C CYS A 396 24.96 2.39 1.91
N ASP A 397 25.85 1.60 1.35
CA ASP A 397 25.80 0.13 1.28
C ASP A 397 24.54 -0.41 0.58
N ASN A 398 23.91 0.37 -0.31
CA ASN A 398 22.73 -0.08 -1.05
C ASN A 398 23.13 -0.78 -2.36
N THR A 399 22.31 -1.76 -2.76
CA THR A 399 22.44 -2.45 -4.04
C THR A 399 21.36 -1.94 -5.02
N TYR A 400 21.75 -1.63 -6.24
CA TYR A 400 20.88 -1.06 -7.26
C TYR A 400 20.83 -1.95 -8.51
N ASN A 401 19.67 -2.58 -8.77
CA ASN A 401 19.37 -3.39 -9.95
C ASN A 401 18.14 -2.80 -10.64
N THR A 402 18.29 -1.64 -11.28
CA THR A 402 17.18 -0.96 -11.96
C THR A 402 17.27 -1.11 -13.47
N GLU A 403 16.12 -1.29 -14.13
CA GLU A 403 16.02 -1.40 -15.57
C GLU A 403 15.86 -0.05 -16.29
N ASN A 404 15.68 1.05 -15.55
CA ASN A 404 15.56 2.36 -16.16
C ASN A 404 16.95 2.91 -16.53
N PRO A 405 17.33 2.92 -17.82
CA PRO A 405 18.64 3.36 -18.26
C PRO A 405 18.84 4.88 -18.14
N ASP A 406 17.76 5.62 -17.98
CA ASP A 406 17.79 7.09 -18.02
C ASP A 406 17.78 7.69 -16.61
N LEU A 407 17.34 6.94 -15.60
CA LEU A 407 17.15 7.46 -14.25
C LEU A 407 17.43 6.40 -13.18
N LEU A 408 18.61 6.45 -12.59
CA LEU A 408 18.95 5.65 -11.42
C LEU A 408 18.50 6.36 -10.13
N CYS A 409 18.95 7.60 -9.96
CA CYS A 409 18.62 8.45 -8.82
C CYS A 409 18.42 9.90 -9.27
N HIS A 410 17.57 10.63 -8.56
CA HIS A 410 17.43 12.08 -8.68
C HIS A 410 17.64 12.70 -7.30
N VAL A 411 18.71 13.50 -7.18
CA VAL A 411 19.16 14.05 -5.90
C VAL A 411 19.81 15.40 -6.16
N GLY A 412 19.60 16.39 -5.30
CA GLY A 412 20.16 17.74 -5.48
C GLY A 412 19.71 18.44 -6.76
N GLY A 413 18.52 18.11 -7.26
CA GLY A 413 18.01 18.63 -8.53
C GLY A 413 18.67 18.05 -9.77
N ILE A 414 19.48 17.00 -9.64
CA ILE A 414 20.23 16.35 -10.72
C ILE A 414 19.80 14.90 -10.87
N SER A 415 19.54 14.48 -12.11
CA SER A 415 19.28 13.09 -12.45
C SER A 415 20.58 12.36 -12.80
N TYR A 416 20.78 11.22 -12.18
CA TYR A 416 21.93 10.34 -12.41
C TYR A 416 21.43 9.04 -13.06
N ASN A 417 22.09 8.61 -14.10
CA ASN A 417 21.79 7.38 -14.83
C ASN A 417 22.81 6.25 -14.61
N ASN A 418 23.82 6.49 -13.81
CA ASN A 418 24.77 5.45 -13.39
C ASN A 418 25.37 5.74 -12.00
N MET A 419 25.80 4.67 -11.32
CA MET A 419 26.34 4.72 -9.97
C MET A 419 27.61 5.57 -9.86
N HIS A 420 28.53 5.44 -10.80
CA HIS A 420 29.81 6.14 -10.73
C HIS A 420 29.63 7.67 -10.65
N ARG A 421 28.74 8.22 -11.49
CA ARG A 421 28.45 9.67 -11.44
C ARG A 421 27.71 10.07 -10.18
N TYR A 422 26.78 9.22 -9.75
CA TYR A 422 26.00 9.44 -8.55
C TYR A 422 26.88 9.46 -7.30
N THR A 423 27.74 8.47 -7.08
CA THR A 423 28.61 8.37 -5.92
C THR A 423 29.65 9.49 -5.87
N ILE A 424 30.25 9.85 -7.02
CA ILE A 424 31.19 10.96 -7.09
C ILE A 424 30.54 12.30 -6.73
N ALA A 425 29.30 12.52 -7.19
CA ALA A 425 28.61 13.78 -6.98
C ALA A 425 28.06 13.95 -5.56
N THR A 426 27.55 12.87 -4.98
CA THR A 426 26.85 12.90 -3.68
C THR A 426 27.75 12.50 -2.52
N GLY A 427 28.78 11.71 -2.76
CA GLY A 427 29.57 11.04 -1.72
C GLY A 427 28.82 9.91 -1.01
N TRP A 428 27.66 9.52 -1.52
CA TRP A 428 26.85 8.45 -0.99
C TRP A 428 27.23 7.10 -1.62
N ASP A 429 26.97 6.01 -0.93
CA ASP A 429 27.30 4.64 -1.36
C ASP A 429 28.77 4.48 -1.80
N LEU A 430 29.67 5.26 -1.18
CA LEU A 430 31.12 5.07 -1.30
C LEU A 430 31.54 4.02 -0.28
N ASP A 431 31.94 2.85 -0.77
CA ASP A 431 32.69 1.89 0.04
C ASP A 431 34.12 2.36 0.25
N ASP A 432 34.75 1.96 1.35
CA ASP A 432 36.18 2.18 1.62
C ASP A 432 37.10 1.48 0.58
N ASP A 433 36.54 0.60 -0.25
CA ASP A 433 37.15 -0.04 -1.41
C ASP A 433 36.48 0.38 -2.70
N PRO A 434 37.10 1.29 -3.49
CA PRO A 434 36.51 1.79 -4.75
C PRO A 434 36.32 0.70 -5.82
N ASP A 435 36.88 -0.47 -5.67
CA ASP A 435 36.70 -1.60 -6.60
C ASP A 435 35.51 -2.49 -6.20
N MET A 436 35.00 -2.39 -4.96
CA MET A 436 33.83 -3.12 -4.46
C MET A 436 32.51 -2.32 -4.55
N ALA A 437 32.56 -1.00 -4.78
CA ALA A 437 31.40 -0.12 -4.91
C ALA A 437 30.54 -0.37 -6.18
N GLN A 438 30.65 -1.53 -6.81
CA GLN A 438 30.03 -1.84 -8.09
C GLN A 438 29.34 -3.18 -8.12
N THR A 439 28.27 -3.37 -7.36
CA THR A 439 27.29 -4.37 -7.74
C THR A 439 26.12 -3.73 -8.51
N TRP A 440 26.45 -2.86 -9.46
CA TRP A 440 25.50 -2.46 -10.47
C TRP A 440 25.54 -3.48 -11.61
N ILE A 441 24.57 -4.35 -11.66
CA ILE A 441 24.33 -5.19 -12.83
C ILE A 441 23.43 -4.41 -13.75
N ALA A 442 24.02 -3.74 -14.75
CA ALA A 442 23.25 -3.30 -15.90
C ALA A 442 22.50 -4.52 -16.45
N GLY A 443 21.20 -4.44 -16.55
CA GLY A 443 20.43 -5.44 -17.28
C GLY A 443 21.11 -5.66 -18.64
N THR A 444 21.73 -6.80 -18.83
CA THR A 444 22.30 -7.15 -20.11
C THR A 444 21.15 -7.36 -21.08
N ASN A 445 20.93 -6.38 -21.96
CA ASN A 445 20.15 -6.59 -23.16
C ASN A 445 20.79 -7.77 -23.92
N SER A 446 20.17 -8.91 -23.87
CA SER A 446 20.39 -10.02 -24.81
C SER A 446 19.08 -10.37 -25.46
#